data_7d4823b00469c392cc8a7650fc4a922a
#
_entry.id   7d4823b00469c392cc8a7650fc4a922a
#
_cell.length_a   1.000
_cell.length_b   1.000
_cell.length_c   1.000
_cell.angle_alpha   90.00
_cell.angle_beta   90.00
_cell.angle_gamma   90.00
#
_symmetry.space_group_name_H-M   'P 1'
#
loop_
_entity.id
_entity.type
_entity.pdbx_description
1 polymer ?
#
loop_
_entity_poly.entity_id
_entity_poly.type
_entity_poly.pdbx_seq_one_letter_code
_entity_poly.pdbx_strand_id
1 'polypeptide(L)'
;MIKVVVDTGITVSAAFRDRTPEEVILFIVEQEEFEWIISPAVLEEYTEVLARKKFNLSPEILQKWREMFEHFTTMIEPDIEIDFPRDQKDAKLLECALAGEADYLITGDKDFTEARKLVQTTIISVSQFKQLIVDKWS
;
A
#
# COMPACT_ATOMS: atom_id res chain seq x y z
N MET A 1 -8.67 -9.39 -11.87
CA MET A 1 -8.42 -8.42 -10.76
C MET A 1 -7.03 -7.82 -10.87
N ILE A 2 -6.94 -6.55 -10.68
CA ILE A 2 -5.65 -5.86 -10.59
C ILE A 2 -5.27 -5.84 -9.11
N LYS A 3 -4.20 -6.51 -8.75
CA LYS A 3 -3.76 -6.66 -7.36
C LYS A 3 -2.71 -5.61 -7.03
N VAL A 4 -2.91 -4.90 -5.93
CA VAL A 4 -1.99 -3.84 -5.50
C VAL A 4 -1.55 -4.06 -4.06
N VAL A 5 -0.30 -3.68 -3.79
CA VAL A 5 0.24 -3.54 -2.43
C VAL A 5 0.59 -2.07 -2.24
N VAL A 6 0.27 -1.52 -1.08
CA VAL A 6 0.47 -0.11 -0.79
C VAL A 6 1.50 0.03 0.33
N ASP A 7 2.52 0.87 0.09
CA ASP A 7 3.54 1.17 1.10
C ASP A 7 2.90 1.85 2.32
N THR A 8 3.39 1.50 3.49
CA THR A 8 2.91 2.03 4.77
C THR A 8 2.89 3.57 4.80
N GLY A 9 3.90 4.22 4.24
CA GLY A 9 3.96 5.69 4.20
C GLY A 9 2.78 6.33 3.46
N ILE A 10 2.21 5.63 2.48
CA ILE A 10 1.04 6.12 1.74
C ILE A 10 -0.21 6.08 2.63
N THR A 11 -0.37 5.02 3.45
CA THR A 11 -1.49 4.96 4.39
C THR A 11 -1.42 6.08 5.42
N VAL A 12 -0.21 6.38 5.91
CA VAL A 12 0.01 7.50 6.84
C VAL A 12 -0.38 8.83 6.19
N SER A 13 0.13 9.08 5.00
CA SER A 13 -0.18 10.32 4.27
C SER A 13 -1.68 10.46 3.98
N ALA A 14 -2.33 9.38 3.60
CA ALA A 14 -3.77 9.36 3.37
C ALA A 14 -4.56 9.63 4.65
N ALA A 15 -4.10 9.09 5.79
CA ALA A 15 -4.73 9.34 7.09
C ALA A 15 -4.65 10.82 7.50
N PHE A 16 -3.61 11.52 7.07
CA PHE A 16 -3.49 12.97 7.21
C PHE A 16 -4.23 13.74 6.12
N ARG A 17 -4.95 13.06 5.26
CA ARG A 17 -5.73 13.63 4.16
C ARG A 17 -4.86 14.37 3.13
N ASP A 18 -3.62 13.92 2.98
CA ASP A 18 -2.78 14.36 1.88
C ASP A 18 -3.44 13.93 0.57
N ARG A 19 -3.64 14.89 -0.33
CA ARG A 19 -4.55 14.78 -1.48
C ARG A 19 -4.29 13.56 -2.37
N THR A 20 -3.10 13.41 -2.90
CA THR A 20 -2.80 12.35 -3.85
C THR A 20 -2.85 10.95 -3.21
N PRO A 21 -2.20 10.72 -2.05
CA PRO A 21 -2.34 9.43 -1.37
C PRO A 21 -3.78 9.07 -1.01
N GLU A 22 -4.56 10.02 -0.50
CA GLU A 22 -5.95 9.78 -0.16
C GLU A 22 -6.78 9.40 -1.40
N GLU A 23 -6.62 10.15 -2.50
CA GLU A 23 -7.33 9.87 -3.74
C GLU A 23 -7.01 8.48 -4.30
N VAL A 24 -5.74 8.07 -4.23
CA VAL A 24 -5.31 6.75 -4.71
C VAL A 24 -5.92 5.64 -3.85
N ILE A 25 -5.87 5.76 -2.52
CA ILE A 25 -6.46 4.76 -1.63
C ILE A 25 -7.97 4.65 -1.87
N LEU A 26 -8.67 5.78 -1.94
CA LEU A 26 -10.12 5.78 -2.18
C LEU A 26 -10.47 5.17 -3.53
N PHE A 27 -9.68 5.46 -4.57
CA PHE A 27 -9.87 4.84 -5.88
C PHE A 27 -9.77 3.32 -5.79
N ILE A 28 -8.73 2.81 -5.14
CA ILE A 28 -8.50 1.36 -5.02
C ILE A 28 -9.67 0.68 -4.30
N VAL A 29 -10.15 1.26 -3.20
CA VAL A 29 -11.23 0.64 -2.41
C VAL A 29 -12.60 0.76 -3.08
N GLU A 30 -12.79 1.75 -3.94
CA GLU A 30 -14.06 1.96 -4.65
C GLU A 30 -14.20 1.19 -5.95
N GLN A 31 -13.08 0.80 -6.58
CA GLN A 31 -13.11 0.11 -7.87
C GLN A 31 -13.08 -1.40 -7.69
N GLU A 32 -14.11 -2.09 -8.16
CA GLU A 32 -14.21 -3.55 -8.04
C GLU A 32 -13.10 -4.29 -8.78
N GLU A 33 -12.51 -3.68 -9.78
CA GLU A 33 -11.43 -4.25 -10.58
C GLU A 33 -10.10 -4.33 -9.82
N PHE A 34 -9.99 -3.63 -8.69
CA PHE A 34 -8.78 -3.59 -7.88
C PHE A 34 -8.94 -4.39 -6.61
N GLU A 35 -7.85 -5.06 -6.22
CA GLU A 35 -7.78 -5.83 -4.99
C GLU A 35 -6.53 -5.38 -4.23
N TRP A 36 -6.73 -4.80 -3.05
CA TRP A 36 -5.64 -4.37 -2.18
C TRP A 36 -5.24 -5.57 -1.32
N ILE A 37 -4.05 -6.13 -1.58
CA ILE A 37 -3.57 -7.29 -0.85
C ILE A 37 -2.63 -6.89 0.27
N ILE A 38 -2.75 -7.60 1.39
CA ILE A 38 -1.90 -7.43 2.57
C ILE A 38 -1.49 -8.79 3.11
N SER A 39 -0.41 -8.81 3.87
CA SER A 39 -0.02 -9.97 4.68
C SER A 39 -0.22 -9.64 6.15
N PRO A 40 -0.16 -10.64 7.07
CA PRO A 40 -0.21 -10.34 8.50
C PRO A 40 0.87 -9.35 8.93
N ALA A 41 2.10 -9.48 8.41
CA ALA A 41 3.19 -8.56 8.72
C ALA A 41 2.93 -7.15 8.23
N VAL A 42 2.35 -7.00 7.03
CA VAL A 42 2.01 -5.69 6.46
C VAL A 42 0.89 -5.04 7.27
N LEU A 43 -0.14 -5.80 7.65
CA LEU A 43 -1.23 -5.27 8.47
C LEU A 43 -0.72 -4.80 9.83
N GLU A 44 0.14 -5.59 10.46
CA GLU A 44 0.75 -5.22 11.74
C GLU A 44 1.53 -3.91 11.61
N GLU A 45 2.31 -3.75 10.56
CA GLU A 45 3.05 -2.53 10.29
C GLU A 45 2.13 -1.33 10.07
N TYR A 46 1.10 -1.46 9.25
CA TYR A 46 0.13 -0.38 9.04
C TYR A 46 -0.47 0.08 10.37
N THR A 47 -0.92 -0.86 11.17
CA THR A 47 -1.60 -0.58 12.44
C THR A 47 -0.64 0.07 13.44
N GLU A 48 0.56 -0.47 13.58
CA GLU A 48 1.57 0.03 14.51
C GLU A 48 2.01 1.44 14.13
N VAL A 49 2.30 1.66 12.85
CA VAL A 49 2.81 2.97 12.40
C VAL A 49 1.75 4.05 12.55
N LEU A 50 0.49 3.78 12.16
CA LEU A 50 -0.59 4.75 12.30
C LEU A 50 -0.85 5.11 13.77
N ALA A 51 -0.63 4.19 14.69
CA ALA A 51 -0.86 4.40 16.11
C ALA A 51 0.29 5.14 16.83
N ARG A 52 1.37 5.47 16.13
CA ARG A 52 2.50 6.17 16.75
C ARG A 52 2.08 7.54 17.27
N LYS A 53 2.53 7.85 18.48
CA LYS A 53 2.19 9.12 19.18
C LYS A 53 2.56 10.36 18.38
N LYS A 54 3.64 10.30 17.62
CA LYS A 54 4.09 11.44 16.81
C LYS A 54 3.08 11.89 15.76
N PHE A 55 2.20 11.00 15.32
CA PHE A 55 1.16 11.34 14.36
C PHE A 55 -0.10 11.88 15.02
N ASN A 56 -0.31 11.59 16.29
CA ASN A 56 -1.42 12.12 17.08
C ASN A 56 -2.78 11.97 16.40
N LEU A 57 -3.00 10.86 15.73
CA LEU A 57 -4.29 10.58 15.09
C LEU A 57 -5.33 10.24 16.15
N SER A 58 -6.55 10.73 15.96
CA SER A 58 -7.64 10.50 16.93
C SER A 58 -8.05 9.03 16.96
N PRO A 59 -8.62 8.54 18.08
CA PRO A 59 -9.15 7.17 18.13
C PRO A 59 -10.16 6.87 17.02
N GLU A 60 -10.97 7.86 16.64
CA GLU A 60 -11.96 7.72 15.57
C GLU A 60 -11.29 7.49 14.20
N ILE A 61 -10.22 8.22 13.91
CA ILE A 61 -9.46 8.04 12.68
C ILE A 61 -8.79 6.68 12.65
N LEU A 62 -8.17 6.28 13.78
CA LEU A 62 -7.53 4.96 13.87
C LEU A 62 -8.53 3.83 13.68
N GLN A 63 -9.71 3.96 14.26
CA GLN A 63 -10.77 2.96 14.10
C GLN A 63 -11.26 2.89 12.66
N LYS A 64 -11.44 4.03 12.01
CA LYS A 64 -11.83 4.10 10.60
C LYS A 64 -10.83 3.34 9.70
N TRP A 65 -9.53 3.52 9.93
CA TRP A 65 -8.51 2.85 9.14
C TRP A 65 -8.44 1.35 9.43
N ARG A 66 -8.62 0.93 10.69
CA ARG A 66 -8.71 -0.50 11.03
C ARG A 66 -9.87 -1.16 10.31
N GLU A 67 -11.03 -0.52 10.29
CA GLU A 67 -12.19 -1.03 9.57
C GLU A 67 -11.93 -1.10 8.07
N MET A 68 -11.25 -0.09 7.51
CA MET A 68 -10.87 -0.10 6.10
C MET A 68 -9.96 -1.29 5.78
N PHE A 69 -8.95 -1.55 6.60
CA PHE A 69 -8.06 -2.69 6.39
C PHE A 69 -8.82 -4.02 6.53
N GLU A 70 -9.78 -4.11 7.42
CA GLU A 70 -10.57 -5.32 7.62
C GLU A 70 -11.50 -5.61 6.45
N HIS A 71 -12.16 -4.58 5.92
CA HIS A 71 -13.23 -4.76 4.94
C HIS A 71 -12.78 -4.60 3.48
N PHE A 72 -11.70 -3.87 3.22
CA PHE A 72 -11.31 -3.52 1.85
C PHE A 72 -9.96 -4.09 1.43
N THR A 73 -9.36 -4.96 2.23
CA THR A 73 -8.12 -5.64 1.86
C THR A 73 -8.32 -7.15 1.84
N THR A 74 -7.47 -7.82 1.07
CA THR A 74 -7.45 -9.28 1.00
C THR A 74 -6.17 -9.78 1.67
N MET A 75 -6.32 -10.60 2.70
CA MET A 75 -5.19 -11.17 3.43
C MET A 75 -4.60 -12.35 2.68
N ILE A 76 -3.29 -12.32 2.49
CA ILE A 76 -2.55 -13.46 1.97
C ILE A 76 -1.50 -13.90 2.99
N GLU A 77 -1.08 -15.15 2.91
CA GLU A 77 -0.03 -15.69 3.76
C GLU A 77 1.21 -15.95 2.91
N PRO A 78 2.24 -15.08 3.01
CA PRO A 78 3.46 -15.32 2.23
C PRO A 78 4.21 -16.53 2.76
N ASP A 79 4.58 -17.43 1.86
CA ASP A 79 5.42 -18.59 2.15
C ASP A 79 6.85 -18.40 1.64
N ILE A 80 7.18 -17.19 1.24
CA ILE A 80 8.47 -16.80 0.69
C ILE A 80 9.18 -15.88 1.69
N GLU A 81 10.41 -16.24 2.07
CA GLU A 81 11.28 -15.34 2.80
C GLU A 81 12.27 -14.73 1.82
N ILE A 82 12.30 -13.39 1.79
CA ILE A 82 13.24 -12.66 0.94
C ILE A 82 14.21 -11.92 1.85
N ASP A 83 15.49 -12.18 1.63
CA ASP A 83 16.56 -11.51 2.36
C ASP A 83 16.99 -10.28 1.59
N PHE A 84 16.61 -9.10 2.11
CA PHE A 84 17.04 -7.81 1.56
C PHE A 84 18.04 -7.19 2.54
N PRO A 85 19.34 -7.36 2.31
CA PRO A 85 20.34 -6.92 3.29
C PRO A 85 20.41 -5.41 3.50
N ARG A 86 19.82 -4.62 2.62
CA ARG A 86 19.88 -3.16 2.70
C ARG A 86 18.66 -2.49 3.32
N ASP A 87 17.49 -3.11 3.27
CA ASP A 87 16.29 -2.47 3.77
C ASP A 87 15.25 -3.49 4.20
N GLN A 88 15.35 -3.88 5.47
CA GLN A 88 14.42 -4.83 6.07
C GLN A 88 12.99 -4.26 6.20
N LYS A 89 12.86 -2.92 6.14
CA LYS A 89 11.54 -2.29 6.24
C LYS A 89 10.67 -2.60 5.03
N ASP A 90 11.28 -2.64 3.84
CA ASP A 90 10.55 -2.90 2.61
C ASP A 90 10.39 -4.38 2.31
N ALA A 91 11.14 -5.25 3.03
CA ALA A 91 11.07 -6.69 2.80
C ALA A 91 9.65 -7.25 2.93
N LYS A 92 8.91 -6.81 3.93
CA LYS A 92 7.52 -7.25 4.16
C LYS A 92 6.61 -6.91 2.97
N LEU A 93 6.75 -5.70 2.44
CA LEU A 93 5.96 -5.22 1.31
C LEU A 93 6.32 -5.98 0.04
N LEU A 94 7.62 -6.20 -0.19
CA LEU A 94 8.09 -6.94 -1.36
C LEU A 94 7.68 -8.41 -1.30
N GLU A 95 7.79 -9.05 -0.14
CA GLU A 95 7.32 -10.42 0.07
C GLU A 95 5.82 -10.54 -0.19
N CYS A 96 5.04 -9.58 0.32
CA CYS A 96 3.60 -9.54 0.09
C CYS A 96 3.28 -9.41 -1.40
N ALA A 97 3.98 -8.51 -2.09
CA ALA A 97 3.76 -8.29 -3.51
C ALA A 97 4.11 -9.53 -4.35
N LEU A 98 5.25 -10.16 -4.04
CA LEU A 98 5.67 -11.35 -4.78
C LEU A 98 4.79 -12.56 -4.49
N ALA A 99 4.49 -12.83 -3.21
CA ALA A 99 3.66 -13.96 -2.83
C ALA A 99 2.22 -13.81 -3.31
N GLY A 100 1.70 -12.59 -3.31
CA GLY A 100 0.34 -12.29 -3.78
C GLY A 100 0.25 -12.08 -5.29
N GLU A 101 1.36 -12.18 -6.01
CA GLU A 101 1.40 -11.93 -7.45
C GLU A 101 0.81 -10.55 -7.81
N ALA A 102 1.22 -9.52 -7.08
CA ALA A 102 0.72 -8.17 -7.26
C ALA A 102 1.12 -7.60 -8.62
N ASP A 103 0.21 -6.86 -9.22
CA ASP A 103 0.48 -6.11 -10.44
C ASP A 103 1.25 -4.83 -10.12
N TYR A 104 0.95 -4.19 -8.99
CA TYR A 104 1.60 -2.96 -8.57
C TYR A 104 1.98 -3.00 -7.10
N LEU A 105 3.16 -2.44 -6.80
CA LEU A 105 3.56 -2.02 -5.46
C LEU A 105 3.66 -0.50 -5.51
N ILE A 106 2.76 0.19 -4.81
CA ILE A 106 2.65 1.64 -4.83
C ILE A 106 3.45 2.20 -3.66
N THR A 107 4.46 3.03 -3.96
CA THR A 107 5.40 3.58 -2.99
C THR A 107 5.27 5.10 -2.85
N GLY A 108 5.93 5.69 -1.86
CA GLY A 108 6.04 7.13 -1.76
C GLY A 108 6.88 7.72 -2.91
N ASP A 109 6.82 9.04 -3.08
CA ASP A 109 7.41 9.71 -4.23
C ASP A 109 8.89 10.06 -4.10
N LYS A 110 9.46 9.94 -2.88
CA LYS A 110 10.75 10.56 -2.58
C LYS A 110 11.92 10.08 -3.44
N ASP A 111 11.93 8.81 -3.81
CA ASP A 111 13.07 8.20 -4.47
C ASP A 111 12.73 7.54 -5.81
N PHE A 112 11.52 7.71 -6.30
CA PHE A 112 11.07 7.08 -7.53
C PHE A 112 10.68 8.11 -8.57
N THR A 113 11.51 8.23 -9.60
CA THR A 113 11.21 9.05 -10.78
C THR A 113 10.66 8.18 -11.91
N GLU A 114 10.89 6.86 -11.85
CA GLU A 114 10.48 5.92 -12.88
C GLU A 114 9.91 4.66 -12.26
N ALA A 115 8.91 4.08 -12.91
CA ALA A 115 8.39 2.78 -12.52
C ALA A 115 9.44 1.69 -12.79
N ARG A 116 9.53 0.71 -11.89
CA ARG A 116 10.43 -0.43 -12.01
C ARG A 116 9.64 -1.71 -11.93
N LYS A 117 10.13 -2.74 -12.59
CA LYS A 117 9.48 -4.03 -12.57
C LYS A 117 10.28 -5.05 -11.78
N LEU A 118 9.62 -5.73 -10.84
CA LEU A 118 10.18 -6.83 -10.06
C LEU A 118 9.32 -8.07 -10.32
N VAL A 119 9.86 -9.03 -11.07
CA VAL A 119 9.12 -10.18 -11.60
C VAL A 119 7.90 -9.68 -12.39
N GLN A 120 6.67 -9.88 -11.91
CA GLN A 120 5.47 -9.36 -12.56
C GLN A 120 4.95 -8.07 -11.92
N THR A 121 5.53 -7.66 -10.78
CA THR A 121 5.07 -6.50 -10.03
C THR A 121 5.77 -5.24 -10.54
N THR A 122 4.98 -4.24 -10.90
CA THR A 122 5.51 -2.91 -11.23
C THR A 122 5.57 -2.07 -9.94
N ILE A 123 6.77 -1.66 -9.56
CA ILE A 123 6.96 -0.74 -8.43
C ILE A 123 6.81 0.67 -8.98
N ILE A 124 5.83 1.40 -8.47
CA ILE A 124 5.41 2.69 -9.04
C ILE A 124 5.15 3.68 -7.90
N SER A 125 5.46 4.95 -8.11
CA SER A 125 5.15 5.97 -7.11
C SER A 125 3.65 6.26 -7.07
N VAL A 126 3.19 6.81 -5.94
CA VAL A 126 1.78 7.18 -5.77
C VAL A 126 1.37 8.24 -6.80
N SER A 127 2.24 9.19 -7.11
CA SER A 127 1.95 10.21 -8.13
C SER A 127 1.85 9.61 -9.52
N GLN A 128 2.76 8.69 -9.88
CA GLN A 128 2.72 8.02 -11.18
C GLN A 128 1.48 7.14 -11.30
N PHE A 129 1.14 6.42 -10.24
CA PHE A 129 -0.07 5.60 -10.23
C PHE A 129 -1.31 6.45 -10.45
N LYS A 130 -1.40 7.60 -9.79
CA LYS A 130 -2.51 8.53 -10.02
C LYS A 130 -2.57 8.99 -11.46
N GLN A 131 -1.45 9.46 -12.03
CA GLN A 131 -1.41 9.97 -13.41
C GLN A 131 -1.71 8.91 -14.46
N LEU A 132 -1.13 7.72 -14.30
CA LEU A 132 -1.19 6.69 -15.34
C LEU A 132 -2.41 5.79 -15.23
N ILE A 133 -2.95 5.62 -14.03
CA ILE A 133 -4.05 4.70 -13.77
C ILE A 133 -5.31 5.45 -13.37
N VAL A 134 -5.28 6.17 -12.24
CA VAL A 134 -6.47 6.79 -11.67
C VAL A 134 -7.07 7.83 -12.62
N ASP A 135 -6.26 8.75 -13.11
CA ASP A 135 -6.73 9.86 -13.96
C ASP A 135 -7.19 9.39 -15.35
N LYS A 136 -6.77 8.21 -15.76
CA LYS A 136 -7.14 7.63 -17.06
C LYS A 136 -8.21 6.56 -16.98
N TRP A 137 -8.65 6.24 -15.79
CA TRP A 137 -9.68 5.22 -15.58
C TRP A 137 -11.04 5.75 -15.99
N SER A 138 -11.76 4.98 -16.76
CA SER A 138 -13.07 5.39 -17.24
C SER A 138 -14.14 4.35 -16.96
#